data_cccf7a16e264a03938dc62f2044a3abd
#
_entry.id   cccf7a16e264a03938dc62f2044a3abd
#
_cell.length_a   1.000
_cell.length_b   1.000
_cell.length_c   1.000
_cell.angle_alpha   90.00
_cell.angle_beta   90.00
_cell.angle_gamma   90.00
#
_symmetry.space_group_name_H-M   'P 1'
#
loop_
_entity.id
_entity.type
_entity.pdbx_description
1 polymer ?
#
loop_
_entity_poly.entity_id
_entity_poly.type
_entity_poly.pdbx_seq_one_letter_code
_entity_poly.pdbx_strand_id
1 'polypeptide(L)'
;RFLLEMATGTGKTNTATAIIKMFLRLYNVKRVLFLVDRLELETQGKKEINDILGNDYQTVIWKENRNDWIKAHIVVSTVQSFISRNKYKRIFKPDDFDLVISDEAHRSLGERSRSVFEYFIGFKLGLTATPRDFLKSVDTDLLTAENPKELEKRMMLDTYTIFGCEDGQPTFRYSLAEGVKDGYLINPTVVEVDTGISAELMSKEGIIFKGVDEEGNDVEDHLFKKDFEKKF
;
A
#
# COMPACT_ATOMS: atom_id res chain seq x y z
N ARG A 1 4.76 5.48 -15.35
CA ARG A 1 4.56 5.05 -13.96
C ARG A 1 5.41 5.94 -13.06
N PHE A 2 4.94 6.25 -11.85
CA PHE A 2 5.61 7.11 -10.88
C PHE A 2 5.45 6.52 -9.49
N LEU A 3 6.47 6.60 -8.65
CA LEU A 3 6.45 6.18 -7.25
C LEU A 3 6.89 7.34 -6.36
N LEU A 4 6.03 7.75 -5.43
CA LEU A 4 6.36 8.70 -4.38
C LEU A 4 6.58 7.92 -3.08
N GLU A 5 7.82 7.88 -2.62
CA GLU A 5 8.19 7.34 -1.32
C GLU A 5 8.24 8.48 -0.32
N MET A 6 7.23 8.57 0.53
CA MET A 6 7.08 9.66 1.49
C MET A 6 6.76 9.12 2.87
N ALA A 7 7.42 9.61 3.89
CA ALA A 7 7.17 9.18 5.27
C ALA A 7 5.70 9.41 5.69
N THR A 8 5.22 8.64 6.65
CA THR A 8 3.87 8.82 7.20
C THR A 8 3.76 10.20 7.85
N GLY A 9 2.63 10.89 7.62
CA GLY A 9 2.38 12.23 8.17
C GLY A 9 2.99 13.38 7.36
N THR A 10 3.70 13.13 6.24
CA THR A 10 4.29 14.17 5.40
C THR A 10 3.36 14.71 4.31
N GLY A 11 2.08 14.33 4.32
CA GLY A 11 1.09 14.84 3.38
C GLY A 11 1.05 14.11 2.03
N LYS A 12 1.25 12.78 2.01
CA LYS A 12 1.14 11.95 0.78
C LYS A 12 -0.13 12.23 -0.02
N THR A 13 -1.30 12.18 0.64
CA THR A 13 -2.60 12.42 0.00
C THR A 13 -2.69 13.84 -0.55
N ASN A 14 -2.18 14.85 0.19
CA ASN A 14 -2.16 16.23 -0.27
C ASN A 14 -1.30 16.41 -1.53
N THR A 15 -0.12 15.78 -1.55
CA THR A 15 0.77 15.80 -2.72
C THR A 15 0.11 15.12 -3.92
N ALA A 16 -0.51 13.95 -3.71
CA ALA A 16 -1.26 13.28 -4.78
C ALA A 16 -2.41 14.14 -5.30
N THR A 17 -3.14 14.81 -4.40
CA THR A 17 -4.26 15.69 -4.77
C THR A 17 -3.78 16.91 -5.56
N ALA A 18 -2.62 17.47 -5.21
CA ALA A 18 -1.99 18.56 -5.98
C ALA A 18 -1.62 18.09 -7.40
N ILE A 19 -1.07 16.87 -7.52
CA ILE A 19 -0.78 16.24 -8.82
C ILE A 19 -2.07 16.05 -9.62
N ILE A 20 -3.12 15.51 -9.01
CA ILE A 20 -4.44 15.37 -9.65
C ILE A 20 -4.91 16.72 -10.19
N LYS A 21 -4.88 17.76 -9.36
CA LYS A 21 -5.31 19.12 -9.74
C LYS A 21 -4.53 19.64 -10.95
N MET A 22 -3.22 19.46 -10.93
CA MET A 22 -2.35 19.87 -12.04
C MET A 22 -2.73 19.14 -13.34
N PHE A 23 -2.89 17.82 -13.31
CA PHE A 23 -3.20 17.02 -14.48
C PHE A 23 -4.59 17.33 -15.05
N LEU A 24 -5.60 17.51 -14.19
CA LEU A 24 -6.96 17.88 -14.58
C LEU A 24 -6.99 19.30 -15.21
N ARG A 25 -6.30 20.27 -14.60
CA ARG A 25 -6.24 21.65 -15.11
C ARG A 25 -5.55 21.77 -16.46
N LEU A 26 -4.55 20.95 -16.70
CA LEU A 26 -3.80 20.91 -17.97
C LEU A 26 -4.48 20.02 -19.03
N TYR A 27 -5.64 19.45 -18.71
CA TYR A 27 -6.39 18.52 -19.56
C TYR A 27 -5.59 17.28 -20.00
N ASN A 28 -4.54 16.93 -19.25
CA ASN A 28 -3.76 15.71 -19.49
C ASN A 28 -4.51 14.45 -19.08
N VAL A 29 -5.42 14.58 -18.11
CA VAL A 29 -6.34 13.53 -17.68
C VAL A 29 -7.76 14.09 -17.54
N LYS A 30 -8.76 13.25 -17.76
CA LYS A 30 -10.18 13.57 -17.58
C LYS A 30 -10.77 12.88 -16.37
N ARG A 31 -10.30 11.67 -16.08
CA ARG A 31 -10.82 10.88 -14.96
C ARG A 31 -9.69 10.16 -14.21
N VAL A 32 -9.77 10.24 -12.90
CA VAL A 32 -8.81 9.67 -11.95
C VAL A 32 -9.47 8.58 -11.13
N LEU A 33 -8.80 7.44 -10.97
CA LEU A 33 -9.14 6.42 -9.99
C LEU A 33 -8.17 6.52 -8.82
N PHE A 34 -8.68 6.77 -7.62
CA PHE A 34 -7.92 6.82 -6.40
C PHE A 34 -8.21 5.57 -5.55
N LEU A 35 -7.26 4.66 -5.48
CA LEU A 35 -7.37 3.39 -4.77
C LEU A 35 -6.78 3.51 -3.36
N VAL A 36 -7.61 3.23 -2.35
CA VAL A 36 -7.21 3.17 -0.94
C VAL A 36 -7.18 1.72 -0.43
N ASP A 37 -6.43 1.49 0.65
CA ASP A 37 -6.27 0.14 1.20
C ASP A 37 -7.50 -0.34 1.97
N ARG A 38 -8.16 0.57 2.72
CA ARG A 38 -9.27 0.22 3.62
C ARG A 38 -10.52 1.06 3.37
N LEU A 39 -11.68 0.50 3.72
CA LEU A 39 -12.98 1.15 3.54
C LEU A 39 -13.12 2.48 4.29
N GLU A 40 -12.57 2.55 5.49
CA GLU A 40 -12.60 3.77 6.32
C GLU A 40 -11.85 4.92 5.65
N LEU A 41 -10.84 4.60 4.85
CA LEU A 41 -10.03 5.58 4.12
C LEU A 41 -10.75 6.14 2.88
N GLU A 42 -11.82 5.51 2.37
CA GLU A 42 -12.59 6.04 1.24
C GLU A 42 -13.19 7.42 1.57
N THR A 43 -13.83 7.54 2.73
CA THR A 43 -14.46 8.79 3.19
C THR A 43 -13.41 9.85 3.52
N GLN A 44 -12.33 9.45 4.20
CA GLN A 44 -11.23 10.35 4.53
C GLN A 44 -10.55 10.85 3.25
N GLY A 45 -10.19 9.97 2.33
CA GLY A 45 -9.56 10.34 1.06
C GLY A 45 -10.44 11.27 0.22
N LYS A 46 -11.75 10.99 0.12
CA LYS A 46 -12.71 11.88 -0.54
C LYS A 46 -12.72 13.27 0.10
N LYS A 47 -12.73 13.34 1.44
CA LYS A 47 -12.73 14.61 2.17
C LYS A 47 -11.45 15.39 1.90
N GLU A 48 -10.27 14.78 2.07
CA GLU A 48 -8.98 15.41 1.84
C GLU A 48 -8.83 15.93 0.39
N ILE A 49 -9.29 15.14 -0.59
CA ILE A 49 -9.31 15.54 -1.99
C ILE A 49 -10.22 16.75 -2.19
N ASN A 50 -11.43 16.73 -1.63
CA ASN A 50 -12.39 17.84 -1.78
C ASN A 50 -11.92 19.12 -1.08
N ASP A 51 -11.25 19.01 0.07
CA ASP A 51 -10.72 20.17 0.80
C ASP A 51 -9.68 20.95 -0.04
N ILE A 52 -8.92 20.25 -0.90
CA ILE A 52 -7.90 20.87 -1.77
C ILE A 52 -8.46 21.28 -3.14
N LEU A 53 -9.31 20.44 -3.73
CA LEU A 53 -9.84 20.68 -5.08
C LEU A 53 -11.06 21.62 -5.06
N GLY A 54 -11.71 21.74 -3.92
CA GLY A 54 -12.94 22.52 -3.80
C GLY A 54 -14.07 21.96 -4.63
N ASN A 55 -14.90 22.85 -5.17
CA ASN A 55 -16.05 22.49 -5.99
C ASN A 55 -15.73 22.38 -7.50
N ASP A 56 -14.47 22.56 -7.89
CA ASP A 56 -14.06 22.55 -9.30
C ASP A 56 -14.16 21.18 -9.94
N TYR A 57 -13.99 20.10 -9.12
CA TYR A 57 -13.96 18.74 -9.59
C TYR A 57 -14.83 17.82 -8.72
N GLN A 58 -15.69 17.05 -9.36
CA GLN A 58 -16.59 16.13 -8.67
C GLN A 58 -15.82 14.86 -8.25
N THR A 59 -15.84 14.58 -6.94
CA THR A 59 -15.26 13.35 -6.35
C THR A 59 -16.37 12.46 -5.79
N VAL A 60 -16.37 11.20 -6.17
CA VAL A 60 -17.35 10.21 -5.71
C VAL A 60 -16.70 8.98 -5.11
N ILE A 61 -17.34 8.36 -4.13
CA ILE A 61 -16.99 7.02 -3.65
C ILE A 61 -17.82 6.02 -4.49
N TRP A 62 -17.12 5.16 -5.23
CA TRP A 62 -17.77 4.23 -6.16
C TRP A 62 -18.82 3.32 -5.51
N LYS A 63 -18.60 2.92 -4.25
CA LYS A 63 -19.51 2.04 -3.51
C LYS A 63 -20.84 2.70 -3.15
N GLU A 64 -20.84 4.00 -2.90
CA GLU A 64 -22.02 4.75 -2.50
C GLU A 64 -22.97 4.94 -3.69
N ASN A 65 -22.41 5.22 -4.86
CA ASN A 65 -23.24 5.59 -6.02
C ASN A 65 -22.60 5.07 -7.33
N ARG A 66 -22.95 3.85 -7.70
CA ARG A 66 -22.29 3.11 -8.78
C ARG A 66 -22.43 3.71 -10.18
N ASN A 67 -23.37 4.60 -10.41
CA ASN A 67 -23.59 5.24 -11.72
C ASN A 67 -22.98 6.64 -11.80
N ASP A 68 -22.67 7.27 -10.68
CA ASP A 68 -22.16 8.64 -10.64
C ASP A 68 -20.72 8.75 -11.12
N TRP A 69 -19.96 7.64 -11.14
CA TRP A 69 -18.61 7.62 -11.64
C TRP A 69 -18.48 8.12 -13.09
N ILE A 70 -19.54 7.96 -13.90
CA ILE A 70 -19.54 8.38 -15.30
C ILE A 70 -19.37 9.89 -15.43
N LYS A 71 -19.93 10.66 -14.47
CA LYS A 71 -19.87 12.13 -14.44
C LYS A 71 -18.73 12.66 -13.56
N ALA A 72 -18.17 11.82 -12.71
CA ALA A 72 -17.14 12.21 -11.77
C ALA A 72 -15.78 12.39 -12.45
N HIS A 73 -15.02 13.35 -11.97
CA HIS A 73 -13.61 13.53 -12.33
C HIS A 73 -12.69 12.60 -11.51
N ILE A 74 -13.09 12.32 -10.27
CA ILE A 74 -12.29 11.48 -9.35
C ILE A 74 -13.21 10.42 -8.74
N VAL A 75 -12.78 9.17 -8.84
CA VAL A 75 -13.46 8.02 -8.24
C VAL A 75 -12.56 7.44 -7.15
N VAL A 76 -13.04 7.47 -5.92
CA VAL A 76 -12.36 6.85 -4.77
C VAL A 76 -12.95 5.48 -4.52
N SER A 77 -12.11 4.48 -4.33
CA SER A 77 -12.55 3.12 -4.01
C SER A 77 -11.45 2.30 -3.35
N THR A 78 -11.84 1.24 -2.64
CA THR A 78 -10.88 0.22 -2.24
C THR A 78 -10.60 -0.76 -3.37
N VAL A 79 -9.38 -1.30 -3.38
CA VAL A 79 -9.00 -2.36 -4.32
C VAL A 79 -9.94 -3.58 -4.18
N GLN A 80 -10.31 -3.95 -2.95
CA GLN A 80 -11.20 -5.07 -2.65
C GLN A 80 -12.59 -4.90 -3.28
N SER A 81 -13.11 -3.67 -3.31
CA SER A 81 -14.40 -3.37 -3.95
C SER A 81 -14.37 -3.66 -5.46
N PHE A 82 -13.25 -3.40 -6.11
CA PHE A 82 -13.04 -3.67 -7.53
C PHE A 82 -12.83 -5.15 -7.84
N ILE A 83 -11.98 -5.84 -7.06
CA ILE A 83 -11.67 -7.26 -7.27
C ILE A 83 -12.88 -8.15 -7.09
N SER A 84 -13.79 -7.79 -6.16
CA SER A 84 -14.95 -8.61 -5.84
C SER A 84 -15.70 -9.07 -7.10
N ARG A 85 -15.63 -10.38 -7.41
CA ARG A 85 -16.23 -11.02 -8.59
C ARG A 85 -15.79 -10.40 -9.93
N ASN A 86 -14.56 -9.88 -10.01
CA ASN A 86 -14.00 -9.19 -11.19
C ASN A 86 -14.90 -8.06 -11.70
N LYS A 87 -15.56 -7.33 -10.80
CA LYS A 87 -16.54 -6.29 -11.17
C LYS A 87 -15.92 -5.21 -12.05
N TYR A 88 -14.66 -4.86 -11.82
CA TYR A 88 -13.98 -3.83 -12.61
C TYR A 88 -13.98 -4.13 -14.11
N LYS A 89 -13.70 -5.39 -14.53
CA LYS A 89 -13.72 -5.79 -15.95
C LYS A 89 -15.12 -5.77 -16.60
N ARG A 90 -16.16 -5.81 -15.78
CA ARG A 90 -17.56 -5.84 -16.26
C ARG A 90 -18.18 -4.46 -16.36
N ILE A 91 -17.68 -3.51 -15.59
CA ILE A 91 -18.26 -2.16 -15.43
C ILE A 91 -17.40 -1.13 -16.15
N PHE A 92 -16.09 -1.27 -16.11
CA PHE A 92 -15.14 -0.31 -16.64
C PHE A 92 -14.42 -0.88 -17.86
N LYS A 93 -14.08 0.01 -18.79
CA LYS A 93 -13.13 -0.26 -19.87
C LYS A 93 -11.71 0.07 -19.41
N PRO A 94 -10.68 -0.49 -20.07
CA PRO A 94 -9.29 -0.17 -19.74
C PRO A 94 -8.92 1.32 -19.84
N ASP A 95 -9.61 2.08 -20.64
CA ASP A 95 -9.43 3.51 -20.92
C ASP A 95 -10.36 4.44 -20.13
N ASP A 96 -11.16 3.92 -19.20
CA ASP A 96 -12.09 4.74 -18.42
C ASP A 96 -11.39 5.64 -17.40
N PHE A 97 -10.14 5.33 -17.02
CA PHE A 97 -9.33 6.15 -16.13
C PHE A 97 -7.97 6.47 -16.74
N ASP A 98 -7.69 7.76 -16.89
CA ASP A 98 -6.44 8.27 -17.46
C ASP A 98 -5.30 8.27 -16.43
N LEU A 99 -5.62 8.31 -15.14
CA LEU A 99 -4.69 8.23 -14.02
C LEU A 99 -5.23 7.30 -12.94
N VAL A 100 -4.43 6.33 -12.55
CA VAL A 100 -4.72 5.43 -11.42
C VAL A 100 -3.70 5.67 -10.33
N ILE A 101 -4.18 6.05 -9.16
CA ILE A 101 -3.37 6.30 -7.97
C ILE A 101 -3.62 5.16 -6.99
N SER A 102 -2.57 4.59 -6.43
CA SER A 102 -2.64 3.61 -5.35
C SER A 102 -2.00 4.18 -4.10
N ASP A 103 -2.83 4.48 -3.11
CA ASP A 103 -2.34 4.79 -1.78
C ASP A 103 -1.90 3.50 -1.08
N GLU A 104 -0.90 3.59 -0.22
CA GLU A 104 -0.22 2.45 0.39
C GLU A 104 0.16 1.37 -0.66
N ALA A 105 0.83 1.81 -1.73
CA ALA A 105 1.11 1.00 -2.91
C ALA A 105 1.78 -0.34 -2.59
N HIS A 106 2.60 -0.42 -1.54
CA HIS A 106 3.23 -1.66 -1.09
C HIS A 106 2.23 -2.74 -0.61
N ARG A 107 1.01 -2.35 -0.20
CA ARG A 107 -0.06 -3.28 0.21
C ARG A 107 -0.97 -3.66 -0.96
N SER A 108 -1.16 -2.73 -1.87
CA SER A 108 -2.07 -2.88 -3.02
C SER A 108 -1.52 -3.79 -4.12
N LEU A 109 -0.31 -4.32 -3.98
CA LEU A 109 0.41 -5.05 -5.02
C LEU A 109 0.40 -6.57 -4.86
N GLY A 110 -0.41 -7.12 -3.96
CA GLY A 110 -0.70 -8.55 -3.97
C GLY A 110 -1.30 -8.97 -5.32
N GLU A 111 -1.07 -10.20 -5.74
CA GLU A 111 -1.37 -10.73 -7.08
C GLU A 111 -2.74 -10.31 -7.65
N ARG A 112 -3.78 -10.33 -6.83
CA ARG A 112 -5.13 -9.92 -7.24
C ARG A 112 -5.29 -8.40 -7.35
N SER A 113 -4.66 -7.65 -6.47
CA SER A 113 -4.74 -6.18 -6.45
C SER A 113 -4.01 -5.58 -7.63
N ARG A 114 -2.87 -6.15 -8.00
CA ARG A 114 -2.10 -5.79 -9.17
C ARG A 114 -2.93 -5.91 -10.45
N SER A 115 -3.77 -6.94 -10.57
CA SER A 115 -4.61 -7.13 -11.76
C SER A 115 -5.59 -5.97 -12.01
N VAL A 116 -6.08 -5.31 -10.96
CA VAL A 116 -6.90 -4.09 -11.10
C VAL A 116 -6.04 -2.92 -11.57
N PHE A 117 -4.89 -2.75 -10.95
CA PHE A 117 -3.98 -1.67 -11.28
C PHE A 117 -3.46 -1.76 -12.72
N GLU A 118 -3.13 -2.97 -13.19
CA GLU A 118 -2.65 -3.22 -14.56
C GLU A 118 -3.76 -3.20 -15.61
N TYR A 119 -5.02 -3.40 -15.22
CA TYR A 119 -6.13 -3.41 -16.15
C TYR A 119 -6.33 -2.08 -16.88
N PHE A 120 -6.19 -0.98 -16.15
CA PHE A 120 -6.33 0.35 -16.73
C PHE A 120 -5.04 0.77 -17.43
N ILE A 121 -5.14 1.37 -18.62
CA ILE A 121 -3.99 1.76 -19.46
C ILE A 121 -3.43 3.14 -19.13
N GLY A 122 -4.12 3.94 -18.33
CA GLY A 122 -3.71 5.30 -17.95
C GLY A 122 -2.39 5.37 -17.15
N PHE A 123 -1.98 6.56 -16.78
CA PHE A 123 -0.83 6.81 -15.90
C PHE A 123 -0.99 6.09 -14.57
N LYS A 124 0.12 5.66 -13.98
CA LYS A 124 0.15 4.98 -12.68
C LYS A 124 0.97 5.77 -11.69
N LEU A 125 0.39 6.05 -10.53
CA LEU A 125 1.06 6.71 -9.41
C LEU A 125 0.93 5.87 -8.15
N GLY A 126 2.03 5.49 -7.54
CA GLY A 126 2.10 4.83 -6.24
C GLY A 126 2.51 5.80 -5.15
N LEU A 127 1.85 5.72 -4.01
CA LEU A 127 2.20 6.44 -2.78
C LEU A 127 2.52 5.40 -1.72
N THR A 128 3.66 5.52 -1.06
CA THR A 128 4.02 4.62 0.03
C THR A 128 5.02 5.25 0.99
N ALA A 129 4.96 4.87 2.25
CA ALA A 129 6.01 5.20 3.23
C ALA A 129 7.03 4.06 3.37
N THR A 130 6.64 2.84 3.03
CA THR A 130 7.39 1.62 3.28
C THR A 130 7.37 0.74 2.03
N PRO A 131 8.08 1.12 0.96
CA PRO A 131 8.16 0.28 -0.24
C PRO A 131 8.75 -1.09 0.11
N ARG A 132 8.29 -2.12 -0.56
CA ARG A 132 8.86 -3.46 -0.46
C ARG A 132 10.00 -3.55 -1.46
N ASP A 133 11.19 -3.78 -0.97
CA ASP A 133 12.42 -3.92 -1.75
C ASP A 133 12.95 -5.35 -1.59
N PHE A 134 12.43 -6.25 -2.41
CA PHE A 134 12.81 -7.67 -2.37
C PHE A 134 14.07 -7.98 -3.17
N LEU A 135 14.59 -7.01 -3.91
CA LEU A 135 15.77 -7.19 -4.78
C LEU A 135 17.04 -6.56 -4.22
N LYS A 136 16.94 -5.68 -3.22
CA LYS A 136 18.06 -4.88 -2.69
C LYS A 136 19.31 -5.68 -2.27
N SER A 137 19.11 -6.88 -1.75
CA SER A 137 20.21 -7.73 -1.25
C SER A 137 20.38 -9.02 -2.06
N VAL A 138 19.83 -9.06 -3.26
CA VAL A 138 19.83 -10.26 -4.10
C VAL A 138 20.74 -10.07 -5.29
N ASP A 139 21.66 -11.01 -5.48
CA ASP A 139 22.38 -11.14 -6.74
C ASP A 139 21.39 -11.70 -7.78
N THR A 140 20.89 -10.83 -8.65
CA THR A 140 19.87 -11.17 -9.65
C THR A 140 20.38 -12.14 -10.70
N ASP A 141 21.66 -12.08 -11.05
CA ASP A 141 22.27 -12.93 -12.06
C ASP A 141 22.43 -14.34 -11.51
N LEU A 142 22.91 -14.47 -10.27
CA LEU A 142 23.05 -15.75 -9.58
C LEU A 142 21.66 -16.39 -9.35
N LEU A 143 20.69 -15.62 -8.87
CA LEU A 143 19.35 -16.14 -8.63
C LEU A 143 18.62 -16.50 -9.93
N THR A 144 18.88 -15.81 -11.03
CA THR A 144 18.36 -16.16 -12.35
C THR A 144 18.89 -17.52 -12.80
N ALA A 145 20.17 -17.80 -12.55
CA ALA A 145 20.80 -19.06 -12.93
C ALA A 145 20.32 -20.24 -12.07
N GLU A 146 20.17 -20.01 -10.75
CA GLU A 146 19.84 -21.08 -9.79
C GLU A 146 18.32 -21.29 -9.62
N ASN A 147 17.54 -20.21 -9.54
CA ASN A 147 16.10 -20.29 -9.29
C ASN A 147 15.30 -19.14 -9.95
N PRO A 148 15.10 -19.20 -11.27
CA PRO A 148 14.42 -18.12 -12.02
C PRO A 148 12.98 -17.86 -11.56
N LYS A 149 12.28 -18.87 -11.06
CA LYS A 149 10.90 -18.72 -10.54
C LYS A 149 10.84 -17.89 -9.25
N GLU A 150 11.84 -18.04 -8.40
CA GLU A 150 11.94 -17.26 -7.17
C GLU A 150 12.26 -15.79 -7.48
N LEU A 151 13.13 -15.55 -8.46
CA LEU A 151 13.41 -14.18 -8.93
C LEU A 151 12.14 -13.54 -9.50
N GLU A 152 11.42 -14.23 -10.38
CA GLU A 152 10.16 -13.74 -10.95
C GLU A 152 9.16 -13.39 -9.85
N LYS A 153 8.99 -14.25 -8.85
CA LYS A 153 8.11 -14.01 -7.70
C LYS A 153 8.54 -12.77 -6.90
N ARG A 154 9.84 -12.58 -6.65
CA ARG A 154 10.37 -11.40 -5.96
C ARG A 154 10.11 -10.11 -6.76
N MET A 155 10.39 -10.13 -8.06
CA MET A 155 10.11 -9.01 -8.96
C MET A 155 8.62 -8.66 -9.01
N MET A 156 7.74 -9.67 -8.95
CA MET A 156 6.29 -9.44 -8.92
C MET A 156 5.80 -8.76 -7.64
N LEU A 157 6.52 -8.90 -6.53
CA LEU A 157 6.16 -8.35 -5.23
C LEU A 157 6.94 -7.09 -4.87
N ASP A 158 7.98 -6.78 -5.63
CA ASP A 158 8.85 -5.64 -5.42
C ASP A 158 8.17 -4.34 -5.87
N THR A 159 8.10 -3.37 -4.96
CA THR A 159 7.40 -2.11 -5.23
C THR A 159 8.09 -1.29 -6.31
N TYR A 160 9.41 -1.23 -6.29
CA TYR A 160 10.18 -0.44 -7.25
C TYR A 160 10.04 -1.01 -8.67
N THR A 161 10.17 -2.31 -8.80
CA THR A 161 9.99 -3.03 -10.08
C THR A 161 8.60 -2.79 -10.68
N ILE A 162 7.55 -2.84 -9.86
CA ILE A 162 6.17 -2.65 -10.32
C ILE A 162 5.95 -1.24 -10.87
N PHE A 163 6.60 -0.24 -10.28
CA PHE A 163 6.52 1.14 -10.76
C PHE A 163 7.58 1.49 -11.80
N GLY A 164 8.42 0.54 -12.21
CA GLY A 164 9.49 0.76 -13.19
C GLY A 164 10.59 1.67 -12.65
N CYS A 165 10.84 1.61 -11.35
CA CYS A 165 11.92 2.33 -10.68
C CYS A 165 13.17 1.46 -10.70
N GLU A 166 14.09 1.78 -11.57
CA GLU A 166 15.37 1.07 -11.66
C GLU A 166 16.22 1.35 -10.42
N ASP A 167 17.03 0.37 -10.03
CA ASP A 167 17.99 0.45 -8.91
C ASP A 167 17.36 0.85 -7.55
N GLY A 168 16.07 0.57 -7.33
CA GLY A 168 15.38 0.91 -6.11
C GLY A 168 15.24 2.42 -5.86
N GLN A 169 15.29 3.25 -6.93
CA GLN A 169 15.14 4.69 -6.83
C GLN A 169 13.71 5.09 -7.18
N PRO A 170 12.92 5.64 -6.24
CA PRO A 170 11.58 6.14 -6.54
C PRO A 170 11.65 7.40 -7.39
N THR A 171 10.55 7.76 -8.05
CA THR A 171 10.43 9.03 -8.77
C THR A 171 10.66 10.24 -7.86
N PHE A 172 10.21 10.14 -6.61
CA PHE A 172 10.41 11.16 -5.58
C PHE A 172 10.51 10.49 -4.22
N ARG A 173 11.44 10.96 -3.39
CA ARG A 173 11.61 10.51 -2.01
C ARG A 173 11.54 11.69 -1.06
N TYR A 174 10.80 11.53 0.05
CA TYR A 174 10.78 12.44 1.17
C TYR A 174 10.78 11.63 2.47
N SER A 175 11.93 11.53 3.06
CA SER A 175 12.20 10.66 4.21
C SER A 175 11.68 11.24 5.52
N LEU A 176 11.62 10.39 6.56
CA LEU A 176 11.32 10.83 7.92
C LEU A 176 12.32 11.89 8.40
N ALA A 177 13.62 11.69 8.12
CA ALA A 177 14.68 12.62 8.53
C ALA A 177 14.50 14.02 7.89
N GLU A 178 14.13 14.06 6.60
CA GLU A 178 13.83 15.32 5.92
C GLU A 178 12.58 15.97 6.50
N GLY A 179 11.52 15.21 6.76
CA GLY A 179 10.30 15.73 7.38
C GLY A 179 10.51 16.31 8.78
N VAL A 180 11.40 15.70 9.57
CA VAL A 180 11.81 16.24 10.88
C VAL A 180 12.65 17.49 10.73
N LYS A 181 13.64 17.47 9.83
CA LYS A 181 14.50 18.61 9.54
C LYS A 181 13.70 19.84 9.08
N ASP A 182 12.71 19.62 8.24
CA ASP A 182 11.85 20.69 7.71
C ASP A 182 10.75 21.14 8.70
N GLY A 183 10.64 20.48 9.87
CA GLY A 183 9.69 20.83 10.93
C GLY A 183 8.25 20.32 10.70
N TYR A 184 8.02 19.48 9.72
CA TYR A 184 6.71 18.84 9.48
C TYR A 184 6.45 17.64 10.38
N LEU A 185 7.50 16.98 10.84
CA LEU A 185 7.41 15.80 11.72
C LEU A 185 8.20 16.02 13.00
N ILE A 186 7.74 15.40 14.08
CA ILE A 186 8.44 15.37 15.36
C ILE A 186 9.46 14.23 15.32
N ASN A 187 10.64 14.47 15.89
CA ASN A 187 11.66 13.43 16.00
C ASN A 187 11.14 12.27 16.87
N PRO A 188 11.03 11.04 16.35
CA PRO A 188 10.53 9.91 17.13
C PRO A 188 11.49 9.53 18.24
N THR A 189 10.97 9.33 19.44
CA THR A 189 11.72 8.74 20.55
C THR A 189 11.48 7.24 20.54
N VAL A 190 12.52 6.46 20.34
CA VAL A 190 12.45 4.99 20.44
C VAL A 190 12.62 4.60 21.91
N VAL A 191 11.63 3.92 22.46
CA VAL A 191 11.70 3.31 23.77
C VAL A 191 11.78 1.80 23.55
N GLU A 192 12.94 1.22 23.86
CA GLU A 192 13.07 -0.23 23.90
C GLU A 192 12.49 -0.73 25.21
N VAL A 193 11.47 -1.58 25.13
CA VAL A 193 10.92 -2.28 26.29
C VAL A 193 11.40 -3.72 26.20
N ASP A 194 12.30 -4.08 27.10
CA ASP A 194 12.68 -5.47 27.29
C ASP A 194 11.54 -6.19 28.03
N THR A 195 10.85 -7.06 27.29
CA THR A 195 9.78 -7.87 27.86
C THR A 195 10.28 -9.14 28.55
N GLY A 196 11.59 -9.36 28.61
CA GLY A 196 12.19 -10.61 29.07
C GLY A 196 11.95 -11.82 28.13
N ILE A 197 11.22 -11.59 27.04
CA ILE A 197 10.92 -12.60 26.02
C ILE A 197 11.68 -12.22 24.74
N SER A 198 12.91 -12.68 24.59
CA SER A 198 13.65 -12.50 23.34
C SER A 198 13.34 -13.64 22.36
N ALA A 199 13.46 -13.35 21.05
CA ALA A 199 13.33 -14.37 20.02
C ALA A 199 14.33 -15.53 20.22
N GLU A 200 15.44 -15.25 20.89
CA GLU A 200 16.48 -16.22 21.24
C GLU A 200 16.06 -17.13 22.40
N LEU A 201 15.41 -16.57 23.41
CA LEU A 201 14.80 -17.32 24.52
C LEU A 201 13.66 -18.22 23.99
N MET A 202 12.76 -17.67 23.15
CA MET A 202 11.70 -18.43 22.51
C MET A 202 12.21 -19.59 21.66
N SER A 203 13.38 -19.43 21.02
CA SER A 203 13.96 -20.47 20.17
C SER A 203 14.64 -21.61 20.96
N LYS A 204 15.16 -21.31 22.14
CA LYS A 204 15.91 -22.28 22.97
C LYS A 204 15.02 -22.95 24.02
N GLU A 205 14.18 -22.21 24.71
CA GLU A 205 13.45 -22.67 25.88
C GLU A 205 11.92 -22.75 25.67
N GLY A 206 11.40 -22.15 24.59
CA GLY A 206 9.96 -22.01 24.38
C GLY A 206 9.32 -20.97 25.31
N ILE A 207 8.01 -20.84 25.25
CA ILE A 207 7.22 -19.99 26.14
C ILE A 207 6.29 -20.90 26.96
N ILE A 208 6.30 -20.71 28.27
CA ILE A 208 5.37 -21.35 29.18
C ILE A 208 4.22 -20.38 29.42
N PHE A 209 3.02 -20.77 29.01
CA PHE A 209 1.80 -20.05 29.33
C PHE A 209 1.17 -20.69 30.56
N LYS A 210 0.95 -19.87 31.58
CA LYS A 210 0.17 -20.26 32.74
C LYS A 210 -1.23 -19.68 32.58
N GLY A 211 -2.20 -20.54 32.56
CA GLY A 211 -3.62 -20.17 32.44
C GLY A 211 -4.47 -21.01 33.39
N VAL A 212 -5.76 -20.73 33.42
CA VAL A 212 -6.75 -21.51 34.17
C VAL A 212 -7.72 -22.07 33.14
N ASP A 213 -8.02 -23.36 33.21
CA ASP A 213 -8.99 -23.98 32.33
C ASP A 213 -10.45 -23.59 32.69
N GLU A 214 -11.42 -24.04 31.90
CA GLU A 214 -12.84 -23.74 32.12
C GLU A 214 -13.36 -24.27 33.45
N GLU A 215 -12.64 -25.19 34.07
CA GLU A 215 -12.99 -25.80 35.38
C GLU A 215 -12.25 -25.14 36.54
N GLY A 216 -11.37 -24.16 36.25
CA GLY A 216 -10.65 -23.37 37.26
C GLY A 216 -9.32 -23.99 37.72
N ASN A 217 -8.79 -24.99 37.00
CA ASN A 217 -7.52 -25.59 37.34
C ASN A 217 -6.36 -24.87 36.59
N ASP A 218 -5.20 -24.75 37.25
CA ASP A 218 -4.00 -24.19 36.64
C ASP A 218 -3.51 -25.10 35.53
N VAL A 219 -3.34 -24.53 34.32
CA VAL A 219 -2.81 -25.21 33.15
C VAL A 219 -1.53 -24.53 32.69
N GLU A 220 -0.49 -25.33 32.45
CA GLU A 220 0.75 -24.90 31.83
C GLU A 220 0.84 -25.46 30.40
N ASP A 221 1.00 -24.60 29.40
CA ASP A 221 1.23 -24.99 28.01
C ASP A 221 2.59 -24.51 27.50
N HIS A 222 3.32 -25.37 26.82
CA HIS A 222 4.64 -25.10 26.29
C HIS A 222 4.58 -24.92 24.76
N LEU A 223 4.87 -23.71 24.29
CA LEU A 223 4.99 -23.41 22.86
C LEU A 223 6.45 -23.29 22.45
N PHE A 224 6.91 -24.17 21.56
CA PHE A 224 8.24 -24.14 20.98
C PHE A 224 8.23 -23.42 19.61
N LYS A 225 9.40 -22.90 19.17
CA LYS A 225 9.58 -22.23 17.88
C LYS A 225 8.93 -22.95 16.70
N LYS A 226 9.05 -24.28 16.63
CA LYS A 226 8.44 -25.13 15.58
C LYS A 226 6.91 -25.06 15.53
N ASP A 227 6.27 -24.68 16.63
CA ASP A 227 4.82 -24.57 16.71
C ASP A 227 4.36 -23.21 16.21
N PHE A 228 5.20 -22.16 16.34
CA PHE A 228 5.00 -20.85 15.75
C PHE A 228 5.16 -20.87 14.23
N GLU A 229 6.15 -21.56 13.68
CA GLU A 229 6.36 -21.68 12.24
C GLU A 229 5.23 -22.40 11.49
N LYS A 230 4.38 -23.16 12.21
CA LYS A 230 3.21 -23.84 11.63
C LYS A 230 1.91 -23.05 11.71
N LYS A 231 1.82 -22.03 12.57
CA LYS A 231 0.58 -21.26 12.82
C LYS A 231 0.57 -19.87 12.20
N PHE A 232 1.70 -19.34 11.77
CA PHE A 232 1.90 -18.02 11.15
C PHE A 232 2.77 -18.12 9.89
#